data_258b7940de1ab875f8f20d1fb7360e65
#
_entry.id   258b7940de1ab875f8f20d1fb7360e65
#
_cell.length_a   1.000
_cell.length_b   1.000
_cell.length_c   1.000
_cell.angle_alpha   90.00
_cell.angle_beta   90.00
_cell.angle_gamma   90.00
#
_symmetry.space_group_name_H-M   'P 1'
#
loop_
_entity.id
_entity.type
_entity.pdbx_description
1 polymer ?
#
loop_
_entity_poly.entity_id
_entity_poly.type
_entity_poly.pdbx_seq_one_letter_code
_entity_poly.pdbx_strand_id
1 'polypeptide(L)'
;MPKEKLQSSVSELKNHLDGAAEVSTDDKEALTDLAVRLEVMLDGSSEHWEEGLVEEFEKQLIQYEEAHPLIARVISQIITTLNGMGL
;
A
#
# COMPACT_ATOMS: atom_id res chain seq x y z
N MET A 1 -8.09 15.73 -0.11
CA MET A 1 -6.98 15.77 0.86
C MET A 1 -6.12 14.53 0.71
N PRO A 2 -4.80 14.64 0.82
CA PRO A 2 -3.93 13.49 0.63
C PRO A 2 -4.23 12.32 1.56
N LYS A 3 -4.57 12.60 2.81
CA LYS A 3 -4.89 11.56 3.78
C LYS A 3 -6.10 10.74 3.34
N GLU A 4 -7.15 11.39 2.88
CA GLU A 4 -8.35 10.71 2.41
C GLU A 4 -8.06 9.87 1.18
N LYS A 5 -7.25 10.39 0.29
CA LYS A 5 -6.84 9.68 -0.91
C LYS A 5 -6.06 8.42 -0.55
N LEU A 6 -5.15 8.52 0.43
CA LEU A 6 -4.42 7.35 0.91
C LEU A 6 -5.34 6.32 1.52
N GLN A 7 -6.30 6.76 2.34
CA GLN A 7 -7.26 5.84 2.96
C GLN A 7 -8.06 5.10 1.90
N SER A 8 -8.50 5.81 0.86
CA SER A 8 -9.22 5.20 -0.26
C SER A 8 -8.36 4.20 -1.01
N SER A 9 -7.10 4.56 -1.27
CA SER A 9 -6.19 3.68 -1.98
C SER A 9 -5.88 2.42 -1.17
N VAL A 10 -5.72 2.54 0.14
CA VAL A 10 -5.47 1.39 1.01
C VAL A 10 -6.68 0.46 1.02
N SER A 11 -7.89 1.02 1.10
CA SER A 11 -9.11 0.22 1.05
C SER A 11 -9.24 -0.51 -0.27
N GLU A 12 -8.94 0.18 -1.36
CA GLU A 12 -8.95 -0.41 -2.70
C GLU A 12 -7.93 -1.54 -2.80
N LEU A 13 -6.73 -1.35 -2.24
CA LEU A 13 -5.70 -2.38 -2.23
C LEU A 13 -6.19 -3.64 -1.50
N LYS A 14 -6.79 -3.47 -0.34
CA LYS A 14 -7.32 -4.61 0.42
C LYS A 14 -8.39 -5.35 -0.37
N ASN A 15 -9.28 -4.61 -1.03
CA ASN A 15 -10.34 -5.22 -1.84
C ASN A 15 -9.76 -6.03 -2.99
N HIS A 16 -8.75 -5.50 -3.66
CA HIS A 16 -8.09 -6.23 -4.75
C HIS A 16 -7.39 -7.48 -4.24
N LEU A 17 -6.76 -7.42 -3.09
CA LEU A 17 -6.10 -8.58 -2.49
C LEU A 17 -7.10 -9.66 -2.13
N ASP A 18 -8.23 -9.28 -1.57
CA ASP A 18 -9.27 -10.24 -1.18
C ASP A 18 -9.80 -11.00 -2.40
N GLY A 19 -9.86 -10.34 -3.54
CA GLY A 19 -10.34 -10.96 -4.76
C GLY A 19 -9.27 -11.66 -5.59
N ALA A 20 -8.02 -11.59 -5.18
CA ALA A 20 -6.90 -12.12 -5.96
C ALA A 20 -6.54 -13.53 -5.52
N ALA A 21 -7.28 -14.51 -5.99
CA ALA A 21 -7.06 -15.92 -5.63
C ALA A 21 -5.70 -16.44 -6.08
N GLU A 22 -5.15 -15.88 -7.12
CA GLU A 22 -3.86 -16.32 -7.67
C GLU A 22 -2.64 -15.76 -6.92
N VAL A 23 -2.84 -14.81 -6.00
CA VAL A 23 -1.75 -14.29 -5.18
C VAL A 23 -1.50 -15.25 -4.02
N SER A 24 -0.24 -15.57 -3.76
CA SER A 24 0.09 -16.48 -2.66
C SER A 24 -0.28 -15.86 -1.32
N THR A 25 -0.56 -16.72 -0.33
CA THR A 25 -0.90 -16.26 1.01
C THR A 25 0.20 -15.40 1.62
N ASP A 26 1.46 -15.81 1.43
CA ASP A 26 2.61 -15.06 1.95
C ASP A 26 2.68 -13.65 1.36
N ASP A 27 2.46 -13.54 0.05
CA ASP A 27 2.49 -12.25 -0.62
C ASP A 27 1.32 -11.36 -0.16
N LYS A 28 0.13 -11.95 -0.02
CA LYS A 28 -1.02 -11.21 0.50
C LYS A 28 -0.77 -10.70 1.91
N GLU A 29 -0.21 -11.54 2.76
CA GLU A 29 0.08 -11.16 4.14
C GLU A 29 1.08 -10.01 4.21
N ALA A 30 2.14 -10.09 3.40
CA ALA A 30 3.16 -9.05 3.37
C ALA A 30 2.57 -7.71 2.96
N LEU A 31 1.77 -7.69 1.90
CA LEU A 31 1.17 -6.46 1.41
C LEU A 31 0.06 -5.96 2.33
N THR A 32 -0.73 -6.86 2.89
CA THR A 32 -1.77 -6.51 3.86
C THR A 32 -1.13 -5.89 5.11
N ASP A 33 -0.01 -6.43 5.56
CA ASP A 33 0.72 -5.89 6.70
C ASP A 33 1.16 -4.44 6.45
N LEU A 34 1.69 -4.16 5.26
CA LEU A 34 2.06 -2.80 4.89
C LEU A 34 0.84 -1.87 4.86
N ALA A 35 -0.27 -2.36 4.33
CA ALA A 35 -1.50 -1.58 4.28
C ALA A 35 -2.01 -1.25 5.68
N VAL A 36 -1.98 -2.22 6.58
CA VAL A 36 -2.42 -2.03 7.97
C VAL A 36 -1.49 -1.03 8.68
N ARG A 37 -0.20 -1.16 8.48
CA ARG A 37 0.78 -0.24 9.08
C ARG A 37 0.52 1.20 8.62
N LEU A 38 0.23 1.37 7.34
CA LEU A 38 -0.10 2.68 6.81
C LEU A 38 -1.41 3.22 7.40
N GLU A 39 -2.43 2.38 7.53
CA GLU A 39 -3.69 2.78 8.14
C GLU A 39 -3.51 3.24 9.58
N VAL A 40 -2.69 2.53 10.34
CA VAL A 40 -2.41 2.89 11.74
C VAL A 40 -1.76 4.26 11.80
N MET A 41 -0.82 4.54 10.90
CA MET A 41 -0.16 5.84 10.86
C MET A 41 -1.12 6.97 10.46
N LEU A 42 -2.06 6.69 9.56
CA LEU A 42 -3.04 7.68 9.12
C LEU A 42 -4.09 7.96 10.18
N ASP A 43 -4.51 6.93 10.89
CA ASP A 43 -5.58 7.02 11.87
C ASP A 43 -5.09 7.54 13.22
N GLY A 44 -3.85 7.25 13.55
CA GLY A 44 -3.26 7.69 14.80
C GLY A 44 -2.70 9.09 14.68
N SER A 45 -2.43 9.68 15.81
CA SER A 45 -1.70 10.92 15.89
C SER A 45 -0.20 10.66 15.81
N SER A 46 0.17 9.67 15.05
CA SER A 46 1.56 9.28 14.91
C SER A 46 2.35 10.43 14.31
N GLU A 47 3.28 10.95 15.06
CA GLU A 47 4.16 12.01 14.60
C GLU A 47 5.32 11.44 13.79
N HIS A 48 5.45 10.13 13.81
CA HIS A 48 6.58 9.45 13.19
C HIS A 48 6.10 8.50 12.10
N TRP A 49 6.49 8.79 10.88
CA TRP A 49 6.30 7.87 9.78
C TRP A 49 7.42 6.82 9.84
N GLU A 50 7.09 5.58 9.55
CA GLU A 50 8.10 4.53 9.49
C GLU A 50 9.05 4.80 8.34
N GLU A 51 10.33 4.90 8.67
CA GLU A 51 11.34 5.02 7.63
C GLU A 51 11.34 3.75 6.80
N GLY A 52 11.46 3.91 5.52
CA GLY A 52 11.50 2.76 4.62
C GLY A 52 10.17 2.21 4.22
N LEU A 53 9.06 2.76 4.74
CA LEU A 53 7.73 2.28 4.34
C LEU A 53 7.51 2.44 2.84
N VAL A 54 7.90 3.59 2.29
CA VAL A 54 7.80 3.83 0.85
C VAL A 54 8.65 2.83 0.08
N GLU A 55 9.85 2.56 0.56
CA GLU A 55 10.74 1.59 -0.09
C GLU A 55 10.13 0.19 -0.08
N GLU A 56 9.47 -0.19 1.00
CA GLU A 56 8.81 -1.49 1.07
C GLU A 56 7.65 -1.59 0.09
N PHE A 57 6.87 -0.50 -0.07
CA PHE A 57 5.83 -0.47 -1.08
C PHE A 57 6.43 -0.54 -2.49
N GLU A 58 7.57 0.10 -2.72
CA GLU A 58 8.25 0.02 -4.01
C GLU A 58 8.70 -1.41 -4.34
N LYS A 59 9.19 -2.14 -3.34
CA LYS A 59 9.55 -3.55 -3.53
C LYS A 59 8.33 -4.39 -3.90
N GLN A 60 7.21 -4.14 -3.24
CA GLN A 60 5.97 -4.84 -3.56
C GLN A 60 5.48 -4.48 -4.96
N LEU A 61 5.63 -3.21 -5.36
CA LEU A 61 5.26 -2.78 -6.69
C LEU A 61 5.98 -3.60 -7.76
N ILE A 62 7.29 -3.74 -7.61
CA ILE A 62 8.10 -4.52 -8.55
C ILE A 62 7.61 -5.96 -8.61
N GLN A 63 7.31 -6.53 -7.47
CA GLN A 63 6.86 -7.91 -7.38
C GLN A 63 5.52 -8.16 -8.08
N TYR A 64 4.62 -7.18 -8.05
CA TYR A 64 3.28 -7.34 -8.61
C TYR A 64 3.13 -6.81 -10.05
N GLU A 65 4.08 -6.03 -10.53
CA GLU A 65 3.98 -5.33 -11.82
C GLU A 65 3.60 -6.22 -12.99
N GLU A 66 4.22 -7.39 -13.11
CA GLU A 66 3.99 -8.27 -14.25
C GLU A 66 2.73 -9.10 -14.13
N ALA A 67 2.54 -9.70 -12.96
CA ALA A 67 1.48 -10.69 -12.78
C ALA A 67 0.14 -10.10 -12.38
N HIS A 68 0.16 -8.96 -11.70
CA HIS A 68 -1.05 -8.37 -11.13
C HIS A 68 -1.07 -6.85 -11.35
N PRO A 69 -1.27 -6.41 -12.59
CA PRO A 69 -1.15 -4.98 -12.92
C PRO A 69 -2.14 -4.07 -12.16
N LEU A 70 -3.32 -4.56 -11.82
CA LEU A 70 -4.28 -3.75 -11.08
C LEU A 70 -3.81 -3.47 -9.65
N ILE A 71 -3.24 -4.49 -9.01
CA ILE A 71 -2.67 -4.34 -7.68
C ILE A 71 -1.47 -3.40 -7.74
N ALA A 72 -0.61 -3.59 -8.73
CA ALA A 72 0.57 -2.74 -8.92
C ALA A 72 0.16 -1.27 -9.12
N ARG A 73 -0.92 -1.03 -9.84
CA ARG A 73 -1.41 0.32 -10.06
C ARG A 73 -1.83 1.00 -8.75
N VAL A 74 -2.53 0.26 -7.90
CA VAL A 74 -2.95 0.79 -6.59
C VAL A 74 -1.74 1.08 -5.72
N ILE A 75 -0.76 0.17 -5.71
CA ILE A 75 0.49 0.39 -4.97
C ILE A 75 1.19 1.65 -5.46
N SER A 76 1.26 1.83 -6.78
CA SER A 76 1.87 3.01 -7.38
C SER A 76 1.17 4.30 -6.94
N GLN A 77 -0.16 4.28 -6.87
CA GLN A 77 -0.93 5.43 -6.39
C GLN A 77 -0.59 5.76 -4.94
N ILE A 78 -0.44 4.74 -4.11
CA ILE A 78 -0.05 4.92 -2.71
C ILE A 78 1.32 5.57 -2.63
N ILE A 79 2.29 5.06 -3.37
CA ILE A 79 3.65 5.59 -3.38
C ILE A 79 3.66 7.07 -3.83
N THR A 80 2.94 7.36 -4.91
CA THR A 80 2.87 8.72 -5.44
C THR A 80 2.29 9.68 -4.42
N THR A 81 1.23 9.26 -3.74
CA THR A 81 0.59 10.09 -2.73
C THR A 81 1.50 10.32 -1.53
N LEU A 82 2.20 9.27 -1.07
CA LEU A 82 3.14 9.41 0.04
C LEU A 82 4.27 10.37 -0.32
N ASN A 83 4.81 10.27 -1.53
CA ASN A 83 5.86 11.17 -1.99
C ASN A 83 5.35 12.62 -2.06
N GLY A 84 4.11 12.80 -2.47
CA GLY A 84 3.48 14.11 -2.52
C GLY A 84 3.29 14.75 -1.15
N MET A 85 3.25 13.93 -0.11
CA MET A 85 3.14 14.41 1.27
C MET A 85 4.50 14.73 1.89
N GLY A 86 5.58 14.52 1.15
CA GLY A 86 6.93 14.80 1.64
C GLY A 86 7.53 13.72 2.53
N LEU A 87 7.05 12.51 2.38
CA LEU A 87 7.50 11.38 3.20
C LEU A 87 8.58 10.56 2.52
#